data_e1e38ad911825d20a66612f4e1d924c2
#
_entry.id   e1e38ad911825d20a66612f4e1d924c2
#
_cell.length_a   1.000
_cell.length_b   1.000
_cell.length_c   1.000
_cell.angle_alpha   90.00
_cell.angle_beta   90.00
_cell.angle_gamma   90.00
#
_symmetry.space_group_name_H-M   'P 1'
#
loop_
_entity.id
_entity.type
_entity.pdbx_description
1 polymer ?
#
loop_
_entity_poly.entity_id
_entity_poly.type
_entity_poly.pdbx_seq_one_letter_code
_entity_poly.pdbx_strand_id
1 'polypeptide(L)'
;MARKPHKCEAFQGEFLIGQKTITADSYVRDHQKFQKIYSSIADKILALKKEGDFLEIGAGGATLASIIAQKANNVSIVATDISADMVKLGRKAIKQKGLEKRIDYIHCKGEDINFPNKKFDAIYSSFSLNYWKDPVKIIGNLQNYLNPGGIIFIMDFRRVWWVHLIPSRLWRDVPVILAGYTRKEIYKLFDKQLNISYEVKEIYPLSLSIVIKNNTERYEDS
;
A
#
# COMPACT_ATOMS: atom_id res chain seq x y z
N MET A 1 -23.74 -3.43 -10.96
CA MET A 1 -22.78 -3.93 -11.95
C MET A 1 -21.64 -4.61 -11.20
N ALA A 2 -21.42 -5.90 -11.42
CA ALA A 2 -20.32 -6.63 -10.80
C ALA A 2 -18.98 -6.13 -11.39
N ARG A 3 -18.03 -5.84 -10.51
CA ARG A 3 -16.69 -5.40 -10.86
C ARG A 3 -15.98 -6.52 -11.62
N LYS A 4 -15.55 -6.27 -12.85
CA LYS A 4 -14.63 -7.18 -13.53
C LYS A 4 -13.28 -7.06 -12.82
N PRO A 5 -12.68 -8.16 -12.31
CA PRO A 5 -11.35 -8.11 -11.77
C PRO A 5 -10.39 -7.68 -12.88
N HIS A 6 -9.65 -6.59 -12.67
CA HIS A 6 -8.53 -6.28 -13.52
C HIS A 6 -7.50 -7.39 -13.30
N LYS A 7 -7.29 -8.22 -14.31
CA LYS A 7 -6.20 -9.18 -14.32
C LYS A 7 -4.89 -8.41 -14.34
N CYS A 8 -4.20 -8.36 -13.22
CA CYS A 8 -2.79 -8.05 -13.16
C CYS A 8 -2.05 -9.30 -13.62
N GLU A 9 -1.92 -9.48 -14.93
CA GLU A 9 -0.93 -10.39 -15.47
C GLU A 9 0.40 -9.65 -15.44
N ALA A 10 1.28 -10.06 -14.55
CA ALA A 10 2.65 -9.60 -14.51
C ALA A 10 3.35 -10.13 -15.76
N PHE A 11 3.37 -9.32 -16.80
CA PHE A 11 4.27 -9.53 -17.93
C PHE A 11 5.67 -9.04 -17.55
N GLN A 12 6.70 -9.76 -17.98
CA GLN A 12 8.09 -9.39 -17.78
C GLN A 12 8.35 -7.98 -18.32
N GLY A 13 8.64 -7.02 -17.43
CA GLY A 13 9.07 -5.66 -17.77
C GLY A 13 7.97 -4.64 -18.05
N GLU A 14 6.71 -5.00 -18.07
CA GLU A 14 5.61 -4.10 -18.42
C GLU A 14 4.39 -4.26 -17.50
N PHE A 15 3.81 -3.14 -17.05
CA PHE A 15 2.59 -3.11 -16.26
C PHE A 15 1.44 -2.52 -17.04
N LEU A 16 0.26 -3.10 -16.90
CA LEU A 16 -0.97 -2.50 -17.38
C LEU A 16 -1.56 -1.63 -16.27
N ILE A 17 -1.41 -0.31 -16.38
CA ILE A 17 -2.20 0.66 -15.61
C ILE A 17 -3.29 1.17 -16.55
N GLY A 18 -4.52 0.75 -16.31
CA GLY A 18 -5.60 0.95 -17.26
C GLY A 18 -5.39 0.07 -18.50
N GLN A 19 -5.42 0.64 -19.69
CA GLN A 19 -5.20 -0.07 -20.97
C GLN A 19 -3.83 0.20 -21.60
N LYS A 20 -2.89 0.84 -20.87
CA LYS A 20 -1.56 1.18 -21.39
C LYS A 20 -0.49 0.38 -20.67
N THR A 21 0.40 -0.19 -21.47
CA THR A 21 1.65 -0.78 -21.01
C THR A 21 2.59 0.32 -20.51
N ILE A 22 3.03 0.22 -19.28
CA ILE A 22 3.96 1.16 -18.64
C ILE A 22 5.21 0.39 -18.25
N THR A 23 6.37 0.86 -18.71
CA THR A 23 7.64 0.30 -18.26
C THR A 23 7.90 0.69 -16.80
N ALA A 24 8.61 -0.16 -16.07
CA ALA A 24 8.98 0.11 -14.69
C ALA A 24 9.74 1.45 -14.53
N ASP A 25 10.60 1.81 -15.46
CA ASP A 25 11.32 3.11 -15.46
C ASP A 25 10.41 4.31 -15.66
N SER A 26 9.40 4.21 -16.53
CA SER A 26 8.42 5.29 -16.72
C SER A 26 7.53 5.45 -15.49
N TYR A 27 7.16 4.34 -14.85
CA TYR A 27 6.41 4.34 -13.60
C TYR A 27 7.17 5.09 -12.49
N VAL A 28 8.44 4.77 -12.30
CA VAL A 28 9.28 5.44 -11.28
C VAL A 28 9.44 6.93 -11.55
N ARG A 29 9.71 7.35 -12.81
CA ARG A 29 9.81 8.77 -13.17
C ARG A 29 8.53 9.54 -12.88
N ASP A 30 7.39 8.97 -13.18
CA ASP A 30 6.11 9.60 -12.93
C ASP A 30 5.79 9.70 -11.43
N HIS A 31 6.18 8.68 -10.65
CA HIS A 31 5.99 8.68 -9.20
C HIS A 31 6.90 9.69 -8.48
N GLN A 32 8.01 10.12 -9.06
CA GLN A 32 8.80 11.22 -8.50
C GLN A 32 8.00 12.53 -8.42
N LYS A 33 7.06 12.77 -9.34
CA LYS A 33 6.15 13.93 -9.30
C LYS A 33 5.22 13.90 -8.07
N PHE A 34 4.94 12.72 -7.51
CA PHE A 34 4.10 12.53 -6.33
C PHE A 34 4.89 12.53 -5.02
N GLN A 35 6.14 12.94 -5.01
CA GLN A 35 6.99 12.90 -3.82
C GLN A 35 6.38 13.64 -2.62
N LYS A 36 5.68 14.78 -2.86
CA LYS A 36 4.95 15.51 -1.80
C LYS A 36 3.82 14.68 -1.20
N ILE A 37 3.12 13.92 -2.03
CA ILE A 37 2.02 13.03 -1.59
C ILE A 37 2.60 11.90 -0.74
N TYR A 38 3.65 11.24 -1.19
CA TYR A 38 4.33 10.19 -0.41
C TYR A 38 4.92 10.72 0.89
N SER A 39 5.46 11.95 0.90
CA SER A 39 5.92 12.59 2.13
C SER A 39 4.77 12.79 3.13
N SER A 40 3.61 13.25 2.67
CA SER A 40 2.42 13.40 3.51
C SER A 40 1.89 12.04 4.03
N ILE A 41 1.97 10.98 3.21
CA ILE A 41 1.61 9.63 3.65
C ILE A 41 2.58 9.14 4.73
N ALA A 42 3.88 9.34 4.53
CA ALA A 42 4.89 8.99 5.51
C ALA A 42 4.64 9.70 6.86
N ASP A 43 4.31 11.00 6.84
CA ASP A 43 3.98 11.77 8.04
C ASP A 43 2.77 11.20 8.78
N LYS A 44 1.73 10.76 8.05
CA LYS A 44 0.55 10.13 8.64
C LYS A 44 0.88 8.78 9.29
N ILE A 45 1.69 7.96 8.63
CA ILE A 45 2.14 6.66 9.18
C ILE A 45 2.98 6.88 10.43
N LEU A 46 3.96 7.80 10.36
CA LEU A 46 4.85 8.13 11.48
C LEU A 46 4.14 8.82 12.65
N ALA A 47 3.03 9.52 12.39
CA ALA A 47 2.18 10.05 13.45
C ALA A 47 1.44 8.95 14.24
N LEU A 48 1.18 7.80 13.61
CA LEU A 48 0.56 6.64 14.24
C LEU A 48 1.59 5.70 14.89
N LYS A 49 2.74 5.51 14.25
CA LYS A 49 3.86 4.69 14.72
C LYS A 49 5.19 5.37 14.35
N LYS A 50 5.96 5.76 15.36
CA LYS A 50 7.20 6.55 15.19
C LYS A 50 8.44 5.69 14.97
N GLU A 51 8.39 4.41 15.37
CA GLU A 51 9.52 3.49 15.38
C GLU A 51 9.07 2.04 15.31
N GLY A 52 10.00 1.13 15.09
CA GLY A 52 9.79 -0.30 15.09
C GLY A 52 9.99 -0.96 13.71
N ASP A 53 9.50 -2.18 13.61
CA ASP A 53 9.54 -2.97 12.37
C ASP A 53 8.29 -2.70 11.53
N PHE A 54 8.50 -2.29 10.29
CA PHE A 54 7.43 -1.95 9.36
C PHE A 54 7.41 -2.90 8.17
N LEU A 55 6.21 -3.12 7.60
CA LEU A 55 6.02 -3.90 6.38
C LEU A 55 5.27 -3.05 5.34
N GLU A 56 5.82 -2.91 4.14
CA GLU A 56 5.14 -2.28 3.01
C GLU A 56 4.67 -3.32 2.00
N ILE A 57 3.39 -3.22 1.61
CA ILE A 57 2.76 -4.08 0.62
C ILE A 57 2.58 -3.30 -0.68
N GLY A 58 3.16 -3.79 -1.79
CA GLY A 58 3.10 -3.10 -3.08
C GLY A 58 3.97 -1.85 -3.11
N ALA A 59 5.22 -1.98 -2.71
CA ALA A 59 6.15 -0.85 -2.53
C ALA A 59 6.63 -0.19 -3.84
N GLY A 60 6.41 -0.83 -5.00
CA GLY A 60 6.81 -0.29 -6.30
C GLY A 60 8.28 0.09 -6.36
N GLY A 61 8.57 1.34 -6.68
CA GLY A 61 9.95 1.87 -6.69
C GLY A 61 10.57 2.15 -5.32
N ALA A 62 9.97 1.68 -4.22
CA ALA A 62 10.39 1.90 -2.83
C ALA A 62 10.44 3.38 -2.42
N THR A 63 9.59 4.22 -3.01
CA THR A 63 9.58 5.66 -2.74
C THR A 63 9.11 5.95 -1.32
N LEU A 64 7.98 5.37 -0.89
CA LEU A 64 7.41 5.61 0.44
C LEU A 64 8.30 5.01 1.53
N ALA A 65 8.77 3.75 1.36
CA ALA A 65 9.73 3.13 2.28
C ALA A 65 10.98 4.00 2.47
N SER A 66 11.54 4.52 1.37
CA SER A 66 12.72 5.39 1.43
C SER A 66 12.45 6.67 2.21
N ILE A 67 11.29 7.32 2.00
CA ILE A 67 10.92 8.55 2.71
C ILE A 67 10.73 8.29 4.21
N ILE A 68 10.03 7.20 4.57
CA ILE A 68 9.85 6.81 5.97
C ILE A 68 11.21 6.56 6.63
N ALA A 69 12.09 5.77 5.99
CA ALA A 69 13.40 5.49 6.53
C ALA A 69 14.29 6.74 6.67
N GLN A 70 14.15 7.73 5.79
CA GLN A 70 14.87 9.01 5.89
C GLN A 70 14.32 9.90 7.02
N LYS A 71 13.01 9.85 7.28
CA LYS A 71 12.35 10.67 8.30
C LYS A 71 12.48 10.10 9.72
N ALA A 72 12.61 8.78 9.88
CA ALA A 72 12.62 8.11 11.16
C ALA A 72 13.81 7.14 11.27
N ASN A 73 14.77 7.44 12.14
CA ASN A 73 16.00 6.64 12.28
C ASN A 73 15.77 5.27 12.93
N ASN A 74 14.74 5.12 13.74
CA ASN A 74 14.43 3.90 14.49
C ASN A 74 13.38 3.01 13.79
N VAL A 75 13.29 3.07 12.48
CA VAL A 75 12.37 2.23 11.68
C VAL A 75 13.18 1.30 10.80
N SER A 76 12.90 -0.01 10.86
CA SER A 76 13.33 -1.03 9.89
C SER A 76 12.16 -1.40 9.00
N ILE A 77 12.38 -1.56 7.72
CA ILE A 77 11.29 -1.80 6.75
C ILE A 77 11.56 -3.08 5.96
N VAL A 78 10.56 -3.95 5.90
CA VAL A 78 10.45 -4.95 4.84
C VAL A 78 9.50 -4.41 3.78
N ALA A 79 9.98 -4.23 2.57
CA ALA A 79 9.17 -3.83 1.42
C ALA A 79 8.85 -5.05 0.55
N THR A 80 7.64 -5.15 0.03
CA THR A 80 7.25 -6.25 -0.86
C THR A 80 6.57 -5.72 -2.11
N ASP A 81 6.77 -6.41 -3.23
CA ASP A 81 6.02 -6.17 -4.46
C ASP A 81 5.89 -7.47 -5.25
N ILE A 82 4.78 -7.59 -5.99
CA ILE A 82 4.50 -8.73 -6.88
C ILE A 82 5.37 -8.70 -8.13
N SER A 83 5.90 -7.54 -8.50
CA SER A 83 6.69 -7.35 -9.69
C SER A 83 8.18 -7.45 -9.40
N ALA A 84 8.84 -8.44 -10.01
CA ALA A 84 10.29 -8.60 -9.94
C ALA A 84 11.05 -7.35 -10.46
N ASP A 85 10.52 -6.69 -11.49
CA ASP A 85 11.13 -5.47 -12.04
C ASP A 85 11.02 -4.30 -11.07
N MET A 86 9.89 -4.13 -10.37
CA MET A 86 9.76 -3.13 -9.31
C MET A 86 10.70 -3.41 -8.16
N VAL A 87 10.85 -4.67 -7.75
CA VAL A 87 11.82 -5.05 -6.72
C VAL A 87 13.25 -4.71 -7.14
N LYS A 88 13.63 -5.00 -8.40
CA LYS A 88 14.95 -4.64 -8.93
C LYS A 88 15.18 -3.13 -8.92
N LEU A 89 14.21 -2.35 -9.36
CA LEU A 89 14.29 -0.88 -9.37
C LEU A 89 14.32 -0.31 -7.95
N GLY A 90 13.46 -0.80 -7.08
CA GLY A 90 13.40 -0.37 -5.68
C GLY A 90 14.70 -0.67 -4.94
N ARG A 91 15.30 -1.86 -5.11
CA ARG A 91 16.62 -2.19 -4.56
C ARG A 91 17.70 -1.23 -5.06
N LYS A 92 17.69 -0.88 -6.35
CA LYS A 92 18.62 0.13 -6.91
C LYS A 92 18.42 1.49 -6.25
N ALA A 93 17.16 1.94 -6.08
CA ALA A 93 16.84 3.23 -5.45
C ALA A 93 17.24 3.24 -3.96
N ILE A 94 17.01 2.16 -3.23
CA ILE A 94 17.41 1.97 -1.82
C ILE A 94 18.92 2.08 -1.70
N LYS A 95 19.69 1.39 -2.57
CA LYS A 95 21.13 1.44 -2.60
C LYS A 95 21.67 2.84 -2.89
N GLN A 96 21.11 3.54 -3.87
CA GLN A 96 21.50 4.91 -4.21
C GLN A 96 21.31 5.90 -3.05
N LYS A 97 20.43 5.57 -2.10
CA LYS A 97 20.14 6.39 -0.91
C LYS A 97 20.90 5.90 0.34
N GLY A 98 21.67 4.82 0.26
CA GLY A 98 22.39 4.24 1.40
C GLY A 98 21.47 3.64 2.46
N LEU A 99 20.30 3.12 2.05
CA LEU A 99 19.25 2.62 2.97
C LEU A 99 19.21 1.09 3.08
N GLU A 100 20.17 0.34 2.49
CA GLU A 100 20.16 -1.13 2.43
C GLU A 100 20.19 -1.81 3.80
N LYS A 101 20.74 -1.14 4.80
CA LYS A 101 20.76 -1.66 6.18
C LYS A 101 19.42 -1.51 6.90
N ARG A 102 18.50 -0.74 6.32
CA ARG A 102 17.24 -0.38 6.95
C ARG A 102 16.01 -0.81 6.16
N ILE A 103 16.16 -1.09 4.88
CA ILE A 103 15.09 -1.53 4.01
C ILE A 103 15.51 -2.82 3.33
N ASP A 104 14.84 -3.92 3.66
CA ASP A 104 14.89 -5.16 2.91
C ASP A 104 13.75 -5.21 1.91
N TYR A 105 14.02 -5.54 0.63
CA TYR A 105 13.00 -5.55 -0.40
C TYR A 105 12.86 -6.96 -1.00
N ILE A 106 11.67 -7.53 -0.86
CA ILE A 106 11.37 -8.94 -1.18
C ILE A 106 10.35 -9.00 -2.33
N HIS A 107 10.60 -9.89 -3.29
CA HIS A 107 9.61 -10.24 -4.32
C HIS A 107 8.57 -11.17 -3.72
N CYS A 108 7.36 -10.67 -3.46
CA CYS A 108 6.29 -11.41 -2.81
C CYS A 108 4.92 -10.85 -3.19
N LYS A 109 3.95 -11.75 -3.41
CA LYS A 109 2.54 -11.37 -3.58
C LYS A 109 1.91 -11.10 -2.21
N GLY A 110 0.94 -10.18 -2.15
CA GLY A 110 0.21 -9.89 -0.92
C GLY A 110 -0.49 -11.12 -0.32
N GLU A 111 -0.97 -12.01 -1.18
CA GLU A 111 -1.63 -13.26 -0.78
C GLU A 111 -0.67 -14.31 -0.21
N ASP A 112 0.61 -14.26 -0.61
CA ASP A 112 1.64 -15.25 -0.28
C ASP A 112 2.55 -14.78 0.88
N ILE A 113 2.19 -13.67 1.54
CA ILE A 113 2.96 -13.15 2.67
C ILE A 113 3.04 -14.18 3.78
N ASN A 114 4.27 -14.58 4.09
CA ASN A 114 4.59 -15.50 5.17
C ASN A 114 5.92 -15.09 5.83
N PHE A 115 5.83 -14.58 7.05
CA PHE A 115 6.97 -14.18 7.88
C PHE A 115 6.94 -14.98 9.18
N PRO A 116 7.40 -16.24 9.20
CA PRO A 116 7.41 -17.03 10.42
C PRO A 116 8.23 -16.30 11.50
N ASN A 117 7.63 -16.17 12.69
CA ASN A 117 8.24 -15.55 13.86
C ASN A 117 8.59 -14.05 13.72
N LYS A 118 8.06 -13.34 12.71
CA LYS A 118 8.22 -11.89 12.58
C LYS A 118 6.87 -11.19 12.73
N LYS A 119 6.87 -10.13 13.52
CA LYS A 119 5.74 -9.23 13.71
C LYS A 119 6.16 -7.81 13.37
N PHE A 120 5.18 -6.96 13.10
CA PHE A 120 5.38 -5.58 12.67
C PHE A 120 4.59 -4.61 13.54
N ASP A 121 5.14 -3.45 13.77
CA ASP A 121 4.48 -2.35 14.49
C ASP A 121 3.57 -1.55 13.55
N ALA A 122 3.94 -1.48 12.28
CA ALA A 122 3.10 -0.95 11.23
C ALA A 122 3.18 -1.79 9.95
N ILE A 123 2.03 -2.09 9.38
CA ILE A 123 1.91 -2.63 8.02
C ILE A 123 1.23 -1.56 7.19
N TYR A 124 1.78 -1.21 6.03
CA TYR A 124 1.18 -0.16 5.23
C TYR A 124 1.22 -0.46 3.73
N SER A 125 0.34 0.22 3.01
CA SER A 125 0.24 0.13 1.56
C SER A 125 -0.24 1.45 0.99
N SER A 126 0.29 1.84 -0.16
CA SER A 126 -0.13 3.03 -0.87
C SER A 126 -0.39 2.75 -2.35
N PHE A 127 -1.58 3.16 -2.82
CA PHE A 127 -2.01 3.07 -4.21
C PHE A 127 -1.92 1.66 -4.81
N SER A 128 -2.13 0.61 -3.99
CA SER A 128 -2.04 -0.78 -4.42
C SER A 128 -3.29 -1.63 -4.11
N LEU A 129 -4.20 -1.17 -3.26
CA LEU A 129 -5.41 -1.89 -2.84
C LEU A 129 -6.27 -2.35 -4.03
N ASN A 130 -6.31 -1.56 -5.10
CA ASN A 130 -7.07 -1.87 -6.31
C ASN A 130 -6.56 -3.10 -7.05
N TYR A 131 -5.30 -3.46 -6.84
CA TYR A 131 -4.65 -4.59 -7.50
C TYR A 131 -4.74 -5.87 -6.66
N TRP A 132 -5.18 -5.78 -5.40
CA TRP A 132 -5.33 -6.95 -4.55
C TRP A 132 -6.51 -7.80 -5.02
N LYS A 133 -6.27 -9.07 -5.25
CA LYS A 133 -7.29 -10.00 -5.75
C LYS A 133 -8.40 -10.21 -4.71
N ASP A 134 -8.01 -10.35 -3.45
CA ASP A 134 -8.89 -10.52 -2.29
C ASP A 134 -8.39 -9.65 -1.13
N PRO A 135 -8.79 -8.36 -1.07
CA PRO A 135 -8.34 -7.44 -0.03
C PRO A 135 -8.67 -7.92 1.39
N VAL A 136 -9.82 -8.59 1.55
CA VAL A 136 -10.26 -9.08 2.87
C VAL A 136 -9.36 -10.19 3.37
N LYS A 137 -9.07 -11.16 2.51
CA LYS A 137 -8.17 -12.26 2.84
C LYS A 137 -6.75 -11.75 3.15
N ILE A 138 -6.24 -10.80 2.34
CA ILE A 138 -4.92 -10.21 2.58
C ILE A 138 -4.90 -9.49 3.92
N ILE A 139 -5.87 -8.61 4.20
CA ILE A 139 -5.94 -7.88 5.47
C ILE A 139 -6.08 -8.83 6.65
N GLY A 140 -6.94 -9.85 6.54
CA GLY A 140 -7.09 -10.88 7.58
C GLY A 140 -5.78 -11.61 7.87
N ASN A 141 -5.00 -11.95 6.83
CA ASN A 141 -3.69 -12.54 7.01
C ASN A 141 -2.69 -11.56 7.65
N LEU A 142 -2.68 -10.29 7.21
CA LEU A 142 -1.76 -9.26 7.72
C LEU A 142 -1.93 -8.98 9.21
N GLN A 143 -3.13 -9.13 9.76
CA GLN A 143 -3.38 -8.97 11.19
C GLN A 143 -2.56 -9.96 12.03
N ASN A 144 -2.34 -11.17 11.52
CA ASN A 144 -1.52 -12.18 12.19
C ASN A 144 -0.05 -11.76 12.34
N TYR A 145 0.39 -10.76 11.60
CA TYR A 145 1.75 -10.22 11.64
C TYR A 145 1.87 -8.90 12.40
N LEU A 146 0.81 -8.44 13.05
CA LEU A 146 0.89 -7.24 13.88
C LEU A 146 1.37 -7.55 15.29
N ASN A 147 2.22 -6.68 15.82
CA ASN A 147 2.49 -6.59 17.24
C ASN A 147 1.22 -6.12 18.00
N PRO A 148 1.09 -6.41 19.32
CA PRO A 148 0.10 -5.74 20.15
C PRO A 148 0.20 -4.22 19.99
N GLY A 149 -0.93 -3.55 19.78
CA GLY A 149 -0.98 -2.11 19.47
C GLY A 149 -0.39 -1.73 18.10
N GLY A 150 -0.08 -2.70 17.24
CA GLY A 150 0.33 -2.47 15.85
C GLY A 150 -0.83 -1.98 14.98
N ILE A 151 -0.51 -1.43 13.82
CA ILE A 151 -1.48 -0.84 12.90
C ILE A 151 -1.34 -1.38 11.48
N ILE A 152 -2.46 -1.42 10.74
CA ILE A 152 -2.43 -1.46 9.26
C ILE A 152 -2.92 -0.10 8.76
N PHE A 153 -2.12 0.53 7.90
CA PHE A 153 -2.45 1.80 7.25
C PHE A 153 -2.50 1.61 5.74
N ILE A 154 -3.63 1.92 5.12
CA ILE A 154 -3.80 1.86 3.67
C ILE A 154 -4.20 3.23 3.16
N MET A 155 -3.51 3.73 2.14
CA MET A 155 -3.88 4.93 1.40
C MET A 155 -4.11 4.54 -0.06
N ASP A 156 -5.27 4.91 -0.62
CA ASP A 156 -5.54 4.60 -2.02
C ASP A 156 -6.41 5.69 -2.68
N PHE A 157 -6.54 5.59 -4.00
CA PHE A 157 -7.47 6.42 -4.72
C PHE A 157 -8.92 6.10 -4.35
N ARG A 158 -9.69 7.16 -4.19
CA ARG A 158 -11.12 7.08 -3.98
C ARG A 158 -11.84 7.30 -5.31
N ARG A 159 -12.75 6.38 -5.68
CA ARG A 159 -13.61 6.58 -6.83
C ARG A 159 -14.58 7.73 -6.59
N VAL A 160 -14.56 8.72 -7.50
CA VAL A 160 -15.48 9.86 -7.51
C VAL A 160 -16.14 9.95 -8.88
N TRP A 161 -17.44 10.27 -8.88
CA TRP A 161 -18.26 10.21 -10.09
C TRP A 161 -17.82 11.21 -11.18
N TRP A 162 -17.38 12.41 -10.78
CA TRP A 162 -17.02 13.45 -11.73
C TRP A 162 -15.75 13.15 -12.54
N VAL A 163 -14.92 12.22 -12.11
CA VAL A 163 -13.74 11.79 -12.86
C VAL A 163 -14.13 11.13 -14.19
N HIS A 164 -15.34 10.57 -14.30
CA HIS A 164 -15.87 10.08 -15.58
C HIS A 164 -16.00 11.18 -16.66
N LEU A 165 -16.09 12.44 -16.26
CA LEU A 165 -16.21 13.58 -17.17
C LEU A 165 -14.85 13.99 -17.75
N ILE A 166 -13.74 13.48 -17.23
CA ILE A 166 -12.38 13.80 -17.67
C ILE A 166 -11.93 12.74 -18.68
N PRO A 167 -11.67 13.13 -19.94
CA PRO A 167 -11.11 12.22 -20.93
C PRO A 167 -9.77 11.66 -20.44
N SER A 168 -9.61 10.33 -20.47
CA SER A 168 -8.37 9.65 -20.02
C SER A 168 -7.11 10.09 -20.78
N ARG A 169 -7.26 10.62 -21.99
CA ARG A 169 -6.18 11.24 -22.76
C ARG A 169 -5.60 12.52 -22.11
N LEU A 170 -6.43 13.22 -21.29
CA LEU A 170 -6.02 14.44 -20.58
C LEU A 170 -5.43 14.12 -19.21
N TRP A 171 -5.87 13.02 -18.60
CA TRP A 171 -5.38 12.61 -17.28
C TRP A 171 -5.23 11.10 -17.22
N ARG A 172 -3.98 10.64 -17.22
CA ARG A 172 -3.62 9.21 -17.30
C ARG A 172 -4.15 8.37 -16.13
N ASP A 173 -4.29 8.98 -14.93
CA ASP A 173 -4.66 8.26 -13.73
C ASP A 173 -6.18 8.03 -13.59
N VAL A 174 -6.98 8.57 -14.51
CA VAL A 174 -8.44 8.39 -14.53
C VAL A 174 -8.87 6.91 -14.40
N PRO A 175 -8.32 5.95 -15.16
CA PRO A 175 -8.72 4.56 -15.04
C PRO A 175 -8.43 3.97 -13.66
N VAL A 176 -7.31 4.35 -13.04
CA VAL A 176 -6.90 3.88 -11.71
C VAL A 176 -7.84 4.45 -10.63
N ILE A 177 -8.18 5.74 -10.73
CA ILE A 177 -9.13 6.40 -9.82
C ILE A 177 -10.51 5.76 -9.93
N LEU A 178 -10.97 5.48 -11.16
CA LEU A 178 -12.26 4.83 -11.39
C LEU A 178 -12.30 3.38 -10.90
N ALA A 179 -11.16 2.70 -10.88
CA ALA A 179 -11.00 1.39 -10.28
C ALA A 179 -11.00 1.44 -8.74
N GLY A 180 -10.78 2.61 -8.13
CA GLY A 180 -10.75 2.83 -6.69
C GLY A 180 -12.04 2.42 -5.97
N TYR A 181 -11.94 2.23 -4.66
CA TYR A 181 -13.09 1.97 -3.80
C TYR A 181 -13.73 3.28 -3.36
N THR A 182 -15.05 3.28 -3.22
CA THR A 182 -15.76 4.29 -2.44
C THR A 182 -15.72 3.91 -0.96
N ARG A 183 -15.91 4.88 -0.07
CA ARG A 183 -16.04 4.63 1.37
C ARG A 183 -17.12 3.59 1.69
N LYS A 184 -18.28 3.68 1.03
CA LYS A 184 -19.39 2.72 1.22
C LYS A 184 -19.01 1.30 0.82
N GLU A 185 -18.24 1.13 -0.25
CA GLU A 185 -17.78 -0.19 -0.68
C GLU A 185 -16.78 -0.79 0.30
N ILE A 186 -15.89 0.02 0.89
CA ILE A 186 -14.97 -0.44 1.94
C ILE A 186 -15.77 -0.94 3.15
N TYR A 187 -16.73 -0.17 3.66
CA TYR A 187 -17.58 -0.63 4.77
C TYR A 187 -18.30 -1.93 4.41
N LYS A 188 -18.96 -2.00 3.26
CA LYS A 188 -19.66 -3.21 2.81
C LYS A 188 -18.74 -4.42 2.70
N LEU A 189 -17.48 -4.21 2.33
CA LEU A 189 -16.49 -5.26 2.16
C LEU A 189 -15.97 -5.76 3.51
N PHE A 190 -15.67 -4.86 4.43
CA PHE A 190 -15.02 -5.19 5.70
C PHE A 190 -16.01 -5.63 6.78
N ASP A 191 -17.13 -4.92 6.96
CA ASP A 191 -18.13 -5.23 8.00
C ASP A 191 -18.72 -6.63 7.86
N LYS A 192 -18.77 -7.17 6.65
CA LYS A 192 -19.31 -8.50 6.39
C LYS A 192 -18.34 -9.64 6.67
N GLN A 193 -17.04 -9.39 6.62
CA GLN A 193 -16.03 -10.43 6.51
C GLN A 193 -14.88 -10.30 7.51
N LEU A 194 -14.71 -9.14 8.13
CA LEU A 194 -13.64 -8.88 9.08
C LEU A 194 -14.25 -8.45 10.43
N ASN A 195 -13.90 -9.16 11.47
CA ASN A 195 -14.23 -8.76 12.85
C ASN A 195 -13.09 -7.88 13.41
N ILE A 196 -12.99 -6.65 12.91
CA ILE A 196 -11.91 -5.71 13.23
C ILE A 196 -12.44 -4.30 13.46
N SER A 197 -11.75 -3.54 14.30
CA SER A 197 -11.96 -2.11 14.43
C SER A 197 -11.13 -1.36 13.39
N TYR A 198 -11.78 -0.54 12.58
CA TYR A 198 -11.11 0.25 11.56
C TYR A 198 -11.78 1.61 11.35
N GLU A 199 -11.02 2.57 10.83
CA GLU A 199 -11.49 3.90 10.47
C GLU A 199 -11.20 4.17 8.99
N VAL A 200 -12.20 4.72 8.27
CA VAL A 200 -12.04 5.15 6.88
C VAL A 200 -12.21 6.66 6.81
N LYS A 201 -11.17 7.37 6.37
CA LYS A 201 -11.18 8.82 6.13
C LYS A 201 -11.06 9.12 4.65
N GLU A 202 -11.96 9.95 4.13
CA GLU A 202 -11.81 10.52 2.79
C GLU A 202 -10.83 11.69 2.85
N ILE A 203 -9.86 11.69 1.94
CA ILE A 203 -8.84 12.73 1.80
C ILE A 203 -9.05 13.40 0.45
N TYR A 204 -9.55 14.62 0.50
CA TYR A 204 -9.85 15.37 -0.71
C TYR A 204 -8.58 15.63 -1.54
N PRO A 205 -8.71 15.67 -2.89
CA PRO A 205 -9.96 15.43 -3.64
C PRO A 205 -10.21 13.95 -3.99
N LEU A 206 -9.21 13.06 -3.98
CA LEU A 206 -9.27 11.79 -4.70
C LEU A 206 -8.77 10.58 -3.92
N SER A 207 -8.45 10.74 -2.65
CA SER A 207 -7.88 9.65 -1.85
C SER A 207 -8.79 9.29 -0.68
N LEU A 208 -8.57 8.09 -0.16
CA LEU A 208 -9.07 7.64 1.14
C LEU A 208 -7.93 6.98 1.92
N SER A 209 -8.02 7.01 3.24
CA SER A 209 -7.17 6.22 4.11
C SER A 209 -7.99 5.25 4.94
N ILE A 210 -7.44 4.08 5.22
CA ILE A 210 -7.98 3.07 6.11
C ILE A 210 -6.95 2.83 7.19
N VAL A 211 -7.36 2.92 8.45
CA VAL A 211 -6.53 2.59 9.60
C VAL A 211 -7.20 1.47 10.36
N ILE A 212 -6.50 0.36 10.54
CA ILE A 212 -6.91 -0.77 11.35
C ILE A 212 -5.95 -0.85 12.54
N LYS A 213 -6.48 -0.98 13.75
CA LYS A 213 -5.67 -1.10 14.96
C LYS A 213 -5.80 -2.51 15.53
N ASN A 214 -4.68 -3.09 15.91
CA ASN A 214 -4.67 -4.33 16.67
C ASN A 214 -4.89 -4.00 18.17
N ASN A 215 -6.15 -4.00 18.58
CA ASN A 215 -6.56 -3.71 19.96
C ASN A 215 -6.49 -4.95 20.87
N THR A 216 -5.73 -5.99 20.54
CA THR A 216 -5.49 -7.07 21.47
C THR A 216 -4.63 -6.57 22.66
N GLU A 217 -5.26 -5.82 23.57
CA GLU A 217 -4.87 -5.89 24.97
C GLU A 217 -5.08 -7.32 25.39
N ARG A 218 -4.01 -8.03 25.71
CA ARG A 218 -4.15 -9.29 26.46
C ARG A 218 -4.86 -8.92 27.77
N TYR A 219 -6.09 -9.38 27.94
CA TYR A 219 -6.59 -9.65 29.25
C TYR A 219 -5.68 -10.74 29.81
N GLU A 220 -4.62 -10.35 30.49
CA GLU A 220 -3.95 -11.21 31.45
C GLU A 220 -4.98 -11.35 32.59
N ASP A 221 -5.71 -12.45 32.56
CA ASP A 221 -6.52 -12.87 33.70
C ASP A 221 -5.58 -13.01 34.88
N SER A 222 -5.76 -12.07 35.83
CA SER A 222 -5.17 -12.08 37.17
C SER A 222 -5.83 -13.16 38.02
#